data_e360c815e1d070cfd15f8133aba737d5
#
_entry.id   e360c815e1d070cfd15f8133aba737d5
#
_cell.length_a   1.000
_cell.length_b   1.000
_cell.length_c   1.000
_cell.angle_alpha   90.00
_cell.angle_beta   90.00
_cell.angle_gamma   90.00
#
_symmetry.space_group_name_H-M   'P 1'
#
loop_
_entity.id
_entity.type
_entity.pdbx_description
1 polymer ?
#
loop_
_entity_poly.entity_id
_entity_poly.type
_entity_poly.pdbx_seq_one_letter_code
_entity_poly.pdbx_strand_id
1 'polypeptide(L)'
;MDEFTRSTEVKSNAAMRLALAWHHEGNGKGERDMVVLPYKDSLVLFSKYLQQLIMESLGKADDLAGNSVNQGIAVYGNKGSTDQHAYVQQLRDGLHNFFATFIEVRKGRSGPSITIEGENTSADYLQGFLRGTRRALYENGRHSVLISIEEVTPRTLGHLIALFERTVTFYASLVNINAYHQPGVEAGKAAATEFLDMLNEVRGHLTADRKSAEDVATAISCDPEEVFHALVHLASNGEVTHSL
;
A
#
# COMPACT_ATOMS: atom_id res chain seq x y z
N MET A 1 -8.55 -22.47 1.47
CA MET A 1 -8.79 -21.24 2.26
C MET A 1 -10.26 -21.12 2.67
N ASP A 2 -11.23 -21.36 1.80
CA ASP A 2 -12.66 -21.30 2.16
C ASP A 2 -13.03 -22.13 3.38
N GLU A 3 -12.57 -23.35 3.46
CA GLU A 3 -12.80 -24.24 4.60
C GLU A 3 -12.29 -23.62 5.92
N PHE A 4 -11.07 -23.04 5.89
CA PHE A 4 -10.45 -22.44 7.09
C PHE A 4 -11.05 -21.09 7.49
N THR A 5 -11.70 -20.37 6.57
CA THR A 5 -12.27 -19.04 6.83
C THR A 5 -13.78 -19.01 6.99
N ARG A 6 -14.46 -20.17 6.85
CA ARG A 6 -15.89 -20.34 7.18
C ARG A 6 -16.14 -20.61 8.66
N SER A 7 -15.11 -21.00 9.40
CA SER A 7 -15.25 -21.22 10.83
C SER A 7 -15.64 -19.91 11.53
N THR A 8 -16.65 -19.98 12.39
CA THR A 8 -17.04 -18.87 13.28
C THR A 8 -16.15 -18.78 14.51
N GLU A 9 -15.33 -19.80 14.73
CA GLU A 9 -14.39 -19.86 15.85
C GLU A 9 -13.12 -19.07 15.51
N VAL A 10 -12.88 -17.97 16.20
CA VAL A 10 -11.71 -17.09 15.99
C VAL A 10 -10.39 -17.86 16.04
N LYS A 11 -10.25 -18.82 16.96
CA LYS A 11 -9.02 -19.61 17.13
C LYS A 11 -8.66 -20.43 15.90
N SER A 12 -9.64 -20.89 15.14
CA SER A 12 -9.45 -21.71 13.93
C SER A 12 -9.52 -20.90 12.63
N ASN A 13 -9.93 -19.63 12.67
CA ASN A 13 -10.06 -18.75 11.52
C ASN A 13 -8.87 -17.80 11.42
N ALA A 14 -7.94 -18.10 10.51
CA ALA A 14 -6.71 -17.31 10.34
C ALA A 14 -6.99 -15.86 9.92
N ALA A 15 -8.01 -15.61 9.11
CA ALA A 15 -8.36 -14.25 8.66
C ALA A 15 -8.95 -13.39 9.80
N MET A 16 -9.80 -13.98 10.65
CA MET A 16 -10.29 -13.29 11.87
C MET A 16 -9.16 -12.96 12.83
N ARG A 17 -8.25 -13.91 13.04
CA ARG A 17 -7.08 -13.68 13.92
C ARG A 17 -6.20 -12.56 13.41
N LEU A 18 -5.97 -12.51 12.10
CA LEU A 18 -5.16 -11.47 11.47
C LEU A 18 -5.86 -10.10 11.56
N ALA A 19 -7.17 -10.05 11.32
CA ALA A 19 -7.97 -8.83 11.47
C ALA A 19 -7.95 -8.29 12.91
N LEU A 20 -8.06 -9.16 13.90
CA LEU A 20 -7.95 -8.79 15.31
C LEU A 20 -6.54 -8.28 15.66
N ALA A 21 -5.49 -8.88 15.10
CA ALA A 21 -4.12 -8.40 15.29
C ALA A 21 -3.96 -6.97 14.71
N TRP A 22 -4.46 -6.70 13.51
CA TRP A 22 -4.43 -5.36 12.92
C TRP A 22 -5.23 -4.35 13.74
N HIS A 23 -6.42 -4.76 14.21
CA HIS A 23 -7.27 -3.91 15.06
C HIS A 23 -6.56 -3.56 16.37
N HIS A 24 -5.92 -4.55 17.01
CA HIS A 24 -5.15 -4.35 18.24
C HIS A 24 -3.95 -3.41 18.01
N GLU A 25 -3.15 -3.65 16.98
CA GLU A 25 -1.96 -2.85 16.70
C GLU A 25 -2.29 -1.40 16.30
N GLY A 26 -3.37 -1.19 15.58
CA GLY A 26 -3.84 0.14 15.15
C GLY A 26 -4.87 0.78 16.09
N ASN A 27 -5.11 0.22 17.28
CA ASN A 27 -6.13 0.70 18.26
C ASN A 27 -7.53 0.85 17.65
N GLY A 28 -7.87 0.06 16.63
CA GLY A 28 -9.13 0.17 15.89
C GLY A 28 -9.25 1.43 15.03
N LYS A 29 -8.18 2.22 14.87
CA LYS A 29 -8.15 3.50 14.14
C LYS A 29 -7.09 3.57 13.05
N GLY A 30 -6.35 2.48 12.81
CA GLY A 30 -5.24 2.49 11.86
C GLY A 30 -4.07 3.40 12.28
N GLU A 31 -3.85 3.59 13.59
CA GLU A 31 -2.82 4.49 14.14
C GLU A 31 -1.39 4.02 13.84
N ARG A 32 -1.21 2.79 13.35
CA ARG A 32 0.08 2.23 12.97
C ARG A 32 0.05 1.71 11.55
N ASP A 33 1.14 1.96 10.85
CA ASP A 33 1.40 1.45 9.52
C ASP A 33 1.69 -0.05 9.54
N MET A 34 1.37 -0.75 8.46
CA MET A 34 1.76 -2.14 8.26
C MET A 34 3.00 -2.22 7.37
N VAL A 35 4.07 -2.79 7.91
CA VAL A 35 5.28 -3.08 7.13
C VAL A 35 5.28 -4.53 6.69
N VAL A 36 5.23 -4.79 5.38
CA VAL A 36 5.16 -6.14 4.81
C VAL A 36 6.53 -6.58 4.32
N LEU A 37 7.04 -7.64 4.90
CA LEU A 37 8.39 -8.17 4.67
C LEU A 37 8.34 -9.64 4.20
N PRO A 38 8.09 -9.90 2.90
CA PRO A 38 8.21 -11.26 2.35
C PRO A 38 9.68 -11.64 2.16
N TYR A 39 10.08 -12.78 2.70
CA TYR A 39 11.45 -13.31 2.57
C TYR A 39 11.52 -14.31 1.43
N LYS A 40 11.23 -13.83 0.23
CA LYS A 40 11.31 -14.56 -1.04
C LYS A 40 11.23 -13.62 -2.24
N ASP A 41 12.16 -13.72 -3.18
CA ASP A 41 12.19 -12.85 -4.36
C ASP A 41 10.92 -12.92 -5.21
N SER A 42 10.35 -14.12 -5.38
CA SER A 42 9.10 -14.30 -6.12
C SER A 42 7.88 -13.66 -5.47
N LEU A 43 7.98 -13.16 -4.24
CA LEU A 43 6.94 -12.43 -3.53
C LEU A 43 7.21 -10.90 -3.44
N VAL A 44 8.20 -10.38 -4.16
CA VAL A 44 8.55 -8.94 -4.08
C VAL A 44 7.38 -8.02 -4.42
N LEU A 45 6.54 -8.41 -5.39
CA LEU A 45 5.35 -7.63 -5.77
C LEU A 45 4.15 -7.85 -4.83
N PHE A 46 4.24 -8.82 -3.92
CA PHE A 46 3.13 -9.11 -3.02
C PHE A 46 2.90 -7.97 -2.01
N SER A 47 3.96 -7.29 -1.58
CA SER A 47 3.83 -6.09 -0.74
C SER A 47 3.10 -4.94 -1.47
N LYS A 48 3.33 -4.77 -2.78
CA LYS A 48 2.62 -3.79 -3.61
C LYS A 48 1.14 -4.15 -3.81
N TYR A 49 0.86 -5.45 -4.02
CA TYR A 49 -0.51 -5.93 -4.06
C TYR A 49 -1.25 -5.65 -2.75
N LEU A 50 -0.62 -5.94 -1.60
CA LEU A 50 -1.22 -5.68 -0.29
C LEU A 50 -1.38 -4.18 -0.01
N GLN A 51 -0.45 -3.35 -0.48
CA GLN A 51 -0.59 -1.89 -0.40
C GLN A 51 -1.89 -1.45 -1.07
N GLN A 52 -2.14 -1.89 -2.31
CA GLN A 52 -3.38 -1.58 -3.01
C GLN A 52 -4.59 -2.18 -2.29
N LEU A 53 -4.62 -3.49 -2.05
CA LEU A 53 -5.77 -4.17 -1.45
C LEU A 53 -6.20 -3.52 -0.14
N ILE A 54 -5.26 -3.26 0.77
CA ILE A 54 -5.57 -2.79 2.11
C ILE A 54 -5.90 -1.29 2.13
N MET A 55 -5.09 -0.46 1.46
CA MET A 55 -5.29 0.98 1.50
C MET A 55 -6.55 1.43 0.75
N GLU A 56 -6.83 0.84 -0.42
CA GLU A 56 -8.08 1.15 -1.15
C GLU A 56 -9.33 0.64 -0.41
N SER A 57 -9.25 -0.54 0.17
CA SER A 57 -10.41 -1.15 0.84
C SER A 57 -10.70 -0.49 2.18
N LEU A 58 -9.69 -0.11 2.97
CA LEU A 58 -9.84 0.36 4.34
C LEU A 58 -9.75 1.89 4.49
N GLY A 59 -9.20 2.61 3.49
CA GLY A 59 -9.15 4.07 3.49
C GLY A 59 -10.56 4.64 3.31
N LYS A 60 -11.21 5.04 4.39
CA LYS A 60 -12.61 5.54 4.40
C LYS A 60 -12.75 6.76 5.29
N ALA A 61 -13.36 7.80 4.75
CA ALA A 61 -13.69 9.00 5.52
C ALA A 61 -14.79 8.70 6.54
N ASP A 62 -15.84 7.99 6.13
CA ASP A 62 -17.03 7.76 6.93
C ASP A 62 -17.28 6.28 7.21
N ASP A 63 -17.94 6.00 8.32
CA ASP A 63 -18.44 4.68 8.69
C ASP A 63 -19.79 4.36 7.99
N LEU A 64 -20.34 3.16 8.21
CA LEU A 64 -21.63 2.74 7.66
C LEU A 64 -22.83 3.54 8.22
N ALA A 65 -22.63 4.27 9.30
CA ALA A 65 -23.65 5.14 9.88
C ALA A 65 -23.51 6.61 9.42
N GLY A 66 -22.49 6.92 8.62
CA GLY A 66 -22.21 8.28 8.13
C GLY A 66 -21.43 9.15 9.11
N ASN A 67 -20.83 8.57 10.14
CA ASN A 67 -19.96 9.32 11.04
C ASN A 67 -18.55 9.40 10.43
N SER A 68 -17.92 10.58 10.51
CA SER A 68 -16.53 10.76 10.06
C SER A 68 -15.56 10.03 10.99
N VAL A 69 -14.83 9.07 10.44
CA VAL A 69 -13.91 8.17 11.18
C VAL A 69 -12.48 8.20 10.65
N ASN A 70 -12.26 8.59 9.39
CA ASN A 70 -10.96 8.63 8.73
C ASN A 70 -10.14 7.35 8.94
N GLN A 71 -10.76 6.20 8.65
CA GLN A 71 -10.15 4.89 8.78
C GLN A 71 -9.13 4.61 7.69
N GLY A 72 -8.17 3.75 7.99
CA GLY A 72 -7.18 3.24 7.05
C GLY A 72 -5.98 2.63 7.76
N ILE A 73 -5.21 1.84 7.04
CA ILE A 73 -3.90 1.33 7.47
C ILE A 73 -2.95 1.62 6.31
N ALA A 74 -1.95 2.46 6.52
CA ALA A 74 -0.90 2.65 5.52
C ALA A 74 -0.05 1.38 5.42
N VAL A 75 0.29 0.99 4.21
CA VAL A 75 1.02 -0.26 3.93
C VAL A 75 2.23 0.04 3.06
N TYR A 76 3.39 -0.39 3.50
CA TYR A 76 4.61 -0.36 2.70
C TYR A 76 5.49 -1.58 2.95
N GLY A 77 6.50 -1.75 2.14
CA GLY A 77 7.44 -2.85 2.20
C GLY A 77 7.86 -3.30 0.81
N ASN A 78 8.94 -4.03 0.71
CA ASN A 78 9.40 -4.63 -0.54
C ASN A 78 9.67 -6.11 -0.33
N LYS A 79 10.87 -6.47 0.13
CA LYS A 79 11.23 -7.84 0.51
C LYS A 79 12.37 -7.83 1.55
N GLY A 80 12.34 -8.77 2.47
CA GLY A 80 13.53 -9.11 3.25
C GLY A 80 14.56 -9.77 2.31
N SER A 81 15.72 -9.58 2.48
CA SER A 81 16.79 -8.94 3.17
C SER A 81 17.18 -7.57 2.61
N THR A 82 16.70 -7.20 1.40
CA THR A 82 17.02 -5.93 0.74
C THR A 82 16.60 -4.74 1.60
N ASP A 83 15.44 -4.85 2.27
CA ASP A 83 14.87 -3.80 3.11
C ASP A 83 15.69 -3.51 4.37
N GLN A 84 16.62 -4.39 4.74
CA GLN A 84 17.55 -4.15 5.85
C GLN A 84 18.41 -2.89 5.63
N HIS A 85 18.72 -2.58 4.37
CA HIS A 85 19.49 -1.40 3.99
C HIS A 85 18.62 -0.21 3.52
N ALA A 86 17.29 -0.36 3.55
CA ALA A 86 16.36 0.71 3.20
C ALA A 86 15.77 1.39 4.45
N TYR A 87 15.11 0.65 5.32
CA TYR A 87 14.36 1.24 6.43
C TYR A 87 14.37 0.44 7.73
N VAL A 88 15.04 -0.71 7.82
CA VAL A 88 15.06 -1.50 9.07
C VAL A 88 15.70 -0.74 10.22
N GLN A 89 16.68 0.16 9.95
CA GLN A 89 17.21 1.08 10.95
C GLN A 89 16.11 1.94 11.59
N GLN A 90 15.24 2.55 10.75
CA GLN A 90 14.11 3.35 11.22
C GLN A 90 13.11 2.50 12.01
N LEU A 91 12.80 1.29 11.53
CA LEU A 91 11.88 0.38 12.21
C LEU A 91 12.38 -0.01 13.59
N ARG A 92 13.67 -0.29 13.72
CA ARG A 92 14.26 -0.71 14.98
C ARG A 92 14.39 0.43 15.99
N ASP A 93 15.00 1.52 15.60
CA ASP A 93 15.48 2.57 16.50
C ASP A 93 14.69 3.89 16.38
N GLY A 94 13.87 4.04 15.34
CA GLY A 94 13.08 5.24 15.09
C GLY A 94 11.69 5.23 15.75
N LEU A 95 10.79 6.06 15.22
CA LEU A 95 9.42 6.20 15.73
C LEU A 95 8.65 4.87 15.65
N HIS A 96 7.98 4.53 16.76
CA HIS A 96 7.17 3.32 16.85
C HIS A 96 5.72 3.56 16.38
N ASN A 97 5.56 3.79 15.10
CA ASN A 97 4.28 4.00 14.43
C ASN A 97 3.88 2.86 13.47
N PHE A 98 4.41 1.65 13.66
CA PHE A 98 4.16 0.52 12.78
C PHE A 98 4.04 -0.80 13.53
N PHE A 99 3.57 -1.81 12.81
CA PHE A 99 3.72 -3.23 13.13
C PHE A 99 4.21 -3.99 11.88
N ALA A 100 4.98 -5.06 12.07
CA ALA A 100 5.56 -5.80 10.96
C ALA A 100 4.77 -7.07 10.63
N THR A 101 4.60 -7.35 9.34
CA THR A 101 4.06 -8.62 8.82
C THR A 101 5.14 -9.33 8.02
N PHE A 102 5.75 -10.35 8.61
CA PHE A 102 6.73 -11.20 7.94
C PHE A 102 6.03 -12.33 7.17
N ILE A 103 6.48 -12.59 5.95
CA ILE A 103 6.05 -13.77 5.18
C ILE A 103 7.27 -14.67 4.99
N GLU A 104 7.25 -15.80 5.69
CA GLU A 104 8.28 -16.84 5.63
C GLU A 104 7.93 -17.85 4.55
N VAL A 105 8.93 -18.20 3.74
CA VAL A 105 8.86 -19.35 2.82
C VAL A 105 9.90 -20.38 3.29
N ARG A 106 9.45 -21.56 3.73
CA ARG A 106 10.31 -22.57 4.34
C ARG A 106 11.22 -23.24 3.33
N LYS A 107 10.68 -23.58 2.15
CA LYS A 107 11.43 -24.22 1.08
C LYS A 107 12.14 -23.18 0.22
N GLY A 108 13.46 -23.20 0.24
CA GLY A 108 14.28 -22.20 -0.43
C GLY A 108 14.09 -22.18 -1.95
N ARG A 109 14.13 -23.37 -2.60
CA ARG A 109 13.94 -23.53 -4.04
C ARG A 109 13.56 -24.98 -4.39
N SER A 110 13.09 -25.19 -5.60
CA SER A 110 12.71 -26.52 -6.09
C SER A 110 13.87 -27.38 -6.60
N GLY A 111 15.02 -26.77 -6.90
CA GLY A 111 16.27 -27.44 -7.33
C GLY A 111 17.32 -27.50 -6.23
N PRO A 112 18.55 -27.96 -6.55
CA PRO A 112 19.65 -27.98 -5.62
C PRO A 112 19.91 -26.61 -5.01
N SER A 113 20.16 -26.55 -3.71
CA SER A 113 20.51 -25.32 -3.00
C SER A 113 21.89 -24.81 -3.41
N ILE A 114 22.05 -23.50 -3.44
CA ILE A 114 23.33 -22.85 -3.72
C ILE A 114 24.06 -22.71 -2.38
N THR A 115 25.19 -23.38 -2.24
CA THR A 115 26.07 -23.23 -1.07
C THR A 115 26.84 -21.91 -1.18
N ILE A 116 26.88 -21.14 -0.11
CA ILE A 116 27.56 -19.84 -0.04
C ILE A 116 28.87 -19.98 0.74
N GLU A 117 28.81 -20.51 1.95
CA GLU A 117 29.99 -20.67 2.83
C GLU A 117 29.84 -21.92 3.72
N GLY A 118 30.86 -22.74 3.76
CA GLY A 118 30.81 -24.00 4.47
C GLY A 118 29.67 -24.88 3.96
N GLU A 119 28.76 -25.28 4.81
CA GLU A 119 27.56 -26.04 4.46
C GLU A 119 26.29 -25.14 4.30
N ASN A 120 26.42 -23.84 4.59
CA ASN A 120 25.30 -22.93 4.57
C ASN A 120 24.90 -22.57 3.15
N THR A 121 23.61 -22.67 2.87
CA THR A 121 23.01 -22.34 1.59
C THR A 121 22.48 -20.90 1.57
N SER A 122 22.19 -20.36 0.38
CA SER A 122 21.51 -19.06 0.25
C SER A 122 20.15 -19.02 0.97
N ALA A 123 19.47 -20.15 1.08
CA ALA A 123 18.21 -20.25 1.82
C ALA A 123 18.43 -20.13 3.33
N ASP A 124 19.52 -20.70 3.85
CA ASP A 124 19.87 -20.61 5.27
C ASP A 124 20.21 -19.17 5.66
N TYR A 125 20.97 -18.45 4.81
CA TYR A 125 21.22 -17.02 5.00
C TYR A 125 19.92 -16.21 5.01
N LEU A 126 18.99 -16.48 4.10
CA LEU A 126 17.71 -15.77 4.05
C LEU A 126 16.86 -16.03 5.30
N GLN A 127 16.85 -17.27 5.80
CA GLN A 127 16.20 -17.62 7.06
C GLN A 127 16.90 -16.93 8.25
N GLY A 128 18.22 -16.90 8.26
CA GLY A 128 19.00 -16.17 9.26
C GLY A 128 18.63 -14.68 9.31
N PHE A 129 18.54 -14.02 8.16
CA PHE A 129 18.12 -12.62 8.06
C PHE A 129 16.67 -12.41 8.56
N LEU A 130 15.73 -13.29 8.22
CA LEU A 130 14.37 -13.22 8.72
C LEU A 130 14.33 -13.31 10.24
N ARG A 131 14.98 -14.34 10.81
CA ARG A 131 15.02 -14.58 12.26
C ARG A 131 15.72 -13.44 12.99
N GLY A 132 16.85 -12.99 12.46
CA GLY A 132 17.64 -11.91 13.04
C GLY A 132 16.89 -10.58 13.06
N THR A 133 16.29 -10.19 11.92
CA THR A 133 15.50 -8.94 11.83
C THR A 133 14.30 -8.98 12.77
N ARG A 134 13.55 -10.09 12.76
CA ARG A 134 12.37 -10.22 13.63
C ARG A 134 12.76 -10.17 15.11
N ARG A 135 13.86 -10.81 15.50
CA ARG A 135 14.38 -10.78 16.87
C ARG A 135 14.82 -9.36 17.26
N ALA A 136 15.59 -8.68 16.42
CA ALA A 136 16.06 -7.31 16.67
C ALA A 136 14.91 -6.30 16.83
N LEU A 137 13.82 -6.47 16.09
CA LEU A 137 12.60 -5.67 16.25
C LEU A 137 11.91 -6.00 17.59
N TYR A 138 11.76 -7.28 17.91
CA TYR A 138 11.12 -7.72 19.16
C TYR A 138 11.85 -7.20 20.41
N GLU A 139 13.19 -7.25 20.42
CA GLU A 139 14.03 -6.76 21.52
C GLU A 139 13.83 -5.26 21.78
N ASN A 140 13.37 -4.51 20.78
CA ASN A 140 13.00 -3.08 20.91
C ASN A 140 11.48 -2.85 21.05
N GLY A 141 10.72 -3.88 21.44
CA GLY A 141 9.28 -3.78 21.66
C GLY A 141 8.45 -3.58 20.39
N ARG A 142 9.01 -3.93 19.21
CA ARG A 142 8.30 -3.83 17.93
C ARG A 142 7.53 -5.12 17.67
N HIS A 143 6.23 -5.03 17.56
CA HIS A 143 5.37 -6.19 17.35
C HIS A 143 5.40 -6.69 15.91
N SER A 144 5.23 -7.99 15.74
CA SER A 144 5.19 -8.58 14.41
C SER A 144 4.28 -9.79 14.33
N VAL A 145 3.66 -9.95 13.15
CA VAL A 145 2.97 -11.18 12.74
C VAL A 145 3.91 -11.97 11.81
N LEU A 146 3.95 -13.28 11.95
CA LEU A 146 4.66 -14.19 11.06
C LEU A 146 3.64 -15.09 10.35
N ILE A 147 3.61 -15.02 9.02
CA ILE A 147 2.84 -15.91 8.15
C ILE A 147 3.84 -16.84 7.48
N SER A 148 3.70 -18.16 7.70
CA SER A 148 4.60 -19.15 7.13
C SER A 148 3.90 -19.97 6.06
N ILE A 149 4.51 -20.11 4.89
CA ILE A 149 4.10 -21.01 3.83
C ILE A 149 5.24 -21.99 3.53
N GLU A 150 4.90 -23.17 3.04
CA GLU A 150 5.91 -24.19 2.71
C GLU A 150 6.74 -23.79 1.49
N GLU A 151 6.08 -23.44 0.39
CA GLU A 151 6.72 -22.99 -0.86
C GLU A 151 5.81 -22.03 -1.62
N VAL A 152 6.37 -21.28 -2.58
CA VAL A 152 5.60 -20.41 -3.46
C VAL A 152 5.12 -21.20 -4.68
N THR A 153 3.84 -21.44 -4.73
CA THR A 153 3.12 -22.06 -5.85
C THR A 153 1.89 -21.23 -6.20
N PRO A 154 1.25 -21.41 -7.36
CA PRO A 154 -0.03 -20.75 -7.65
C PRO A 154 -1.09 -21.01 -6.57
N ARG A 155 -1.10 -22.21 -5.99
CA ARG A 155 -2.02 -22.55 -4.90
C ARG A 155 -1.72 -21.79 -3.60
N THR A 156 -0.46 -21.76 -3.15
CA THR A 156 -0.10 -21.06 -1.90
C THR A 156 -0.20 -19.55 -2.06
N LEU A 157 0.08 -19.02 -3.25
CA LEU A 157 -0.17 -17.60 -3.56
C LEU A 157 -1.66 -17.27 -3.49
N GLY A 158 -2.52 -18.10 -4.10
CA GLY A 158 -3.97 -17.96 -3.98
C GLY A 158 -4.48 -18.07 -2.54
N HIS A 159 -3.84 -18.88 -1.71
CA HIS A 159 -4.16 -18.94 -0.27
C HIS A 159 -3.79 -17.62 0.45
N LEU A 160 -2.63 -17.02 0.13
CA LEU A 160 -2.24 -15.73 0.70
C LEU A 160 -3.21 -14.62 0.25
N ILE A 161 -3.52 -14.52 -1.02
CA ILE A 161 -4.48 -13.56 -1.57
C ILE A 161 -5.82 -13.67 -0.81
N ALA A 162 -6.41 -14.86 -0.79
CA ALA A 162 -7.69 -15.09 -0.13
C ALA A 162 -7.63 -14.85 1.40
N LEU A 163 -6.51 -15.11 2.05
CA LEU A 163 -6.32 -14.78 3.47
C LEU A 163 -6.45 -13.28 3.70
N PHE A 164 -5.73 -12.47 2.91
CA PHE A 164 -5.73 -11.03 3.09
C PHE A 164 -7.05 -10.37 2.67
N GLU A 165 -7.68 -10.82 1.57
CA GLU A 165 -9.03 -10.34 1.16
C GLU A 165 -10.06 -10.54 2.27
N ARG A 166 -10.07 -11.73 2.88
CA ARG A 166 -10.99 -12.02 3.99
C ARG A 166 -10.63 -11.27 5.26
N THR A 167 -9.34 -11.07 5.51
CA THR A 167 -8.88 -10.24 6.64
C THR A 167 -9.37 -8.81 6.51
N VAL A 168 -9.29 -8.22 5.33
CA VAL A 168 -9.83 -6.88 5.02
C VAL A 168 -11.32 -6.82 5.30
N THR A 169 -12.09 -7.83 4.87
CA THR A 169 -13.53 -7.90 5.16
C THR A 169 -13.84 -7.94 6.66
N PHE A 170 -13.12 -8.77 7.41
CA PHE A 170 -13.31 -8.86 8.87
C PHE A 170 -12.87 -7.58 9.58
N TYR A 171 -11.75 -6.99 9.19
CA TYR A 171 -11.30 -5.72 9.76
C TYR A 171 -12.33 -4.60 9.51
N ALA A 172 -12.81 -4.47 8.28
CA ALA A 172 -13.83 -3.48 7.93
C ALA A 172 -15.11 -3.63 8.78
N SER A 173 -15.51 -4.88 9.05
CA SER A 173 -16.65 -5.17 9.95
C SER A 173 -16.37 -4.74 11.39
N LEU A 174 -15.14 -4.92 11.89
CA LEU A 174 -14.75 -4.52 13.25
C LEU A 174 -14.79 -3.00 13.44
N VAL A 175 -14.46 -2.22 12.41
CA VAL A 175 -14.41 -0.76 12.46
C VAL A 175 -15.61 -0.09 11.76
N ASN A 176 -16.63 -0.87 11.42
CA ASN A 176 -17.92 -0.43 10.86
C ASN A 176 -17.81 0.35 9.54
N ILE A 177 -16.92 -0.06 8.62
CA ILE A 177 -16.76 0.60 7.31
C ILE A 177 -17.13 -0.32 6.13
N ASN A 178 -17.42 0.27 4.96
CA ASN A 178 -17.59 -0.48 3.72
C ASN A 178 -16.25 -0.63 2.98
N ALA A 179 -15.71 -1.86 2.93
CA ALA A 179 -14.46 -2.16 2.20
C ALA A 179 -14.63 -2.23 0.67
N TYR A 180 -15.87 -2.21 0.13
CA TYR A 180 -16.16 -2.60 -1.24
C TYR A 180 -16.47 -1.43 -2.18
N HIS A 181 -16.24 -0.19 -1.75
CA HIS A 181 -16.37 1.01 -2.59
C HIS A 181 -15.14 1.90 -2.46
N GLN A 182 -14.93 2.79 -3.42
CA GLN A 182 -13.74 3.64 -3.54
C GLN A 182 -14.10 5.10 -3.86
N PRO A 183 -14.81 5.82 -2.96
CA PRO A 183 -15.28 7.18 -3.27
C PRO A 183 -14.14 8.17 -3.51
N GLY A 184 -12.99 8.02 -2.86
CA GLY A 184 -11.84 8.90 -3.03
C GLY A 184 -11.19 8.82 -4.42
N VAL A 185 -11.26 7.66 -5.07
CA VAL A 185 -10.73 7.49 -6.44
C VAL A 185 -11.62 8.20 -7.46
N GLU A 186 -12.93 8.19 -7.28
CA GLU A 186 -13.88 8.88 -8.16
C GLU A 186 -13.71 10.40 -8.09
N ALA A 187 -13.42 10.97 -6.93
CA ALA A 187 -13.13 12.40 -6.78
C ALA A 187 -11.91 12.83 -7.61
N GLY A 188 -10.84 12.03 -7.61
CA GLY A 188 -9.65 12.30 -8.42
C GLY A 188 -9.92 12.24 -9.93
N LYS A 189 -10.77 11.30 -10.37
CA LYS A 189 -11.18 11.21 -11.79
C LYS A 189 -12.03 12.41 -12.22
N ALA A 190 -12.95 12.85 -11.37
CA ALA A 190 -13.75 14.03 -11.64
C ALA A 190 -12.87 15.27 -11.80
N ALA A 191 -11.97 15.54 -10.86
CA ALA A 191 -11.03 16.65 -10.92
C ALA A 191 -10.13 16.60 -12.17
N ALA A 192 -9.68 15.40 -12.57
CA ALA A 192 -8.90 15.24 -13.80
C ALA A 192 -9.72 15.59 -15.06
N THR A 193 -11.01 15.26 -15.08
CA THR A 193 -11.90 15.63 -16.20
C THR A 193 -12.09 17.14 -16.25
N GLU A 194 -12.34 17.80 -15.12
CA GLU A 194 -12.47 19.25 -15.01
C GLU A 194 -11.21 19.96 -15.51
N PHE A 195 -10.02 19.45 -15.15
CA PHE A 195 -8.75 19.99 -15.68
C PHE A 195 -8.66 19.86 -17.21
N LEU A 196 -9.04 18.71 -17.79
CA LEU A 196 -9.00 18.50 -19.23
C LEU A 196 -9.97 19.41 -19.98
N ASP A 197 -11.15 19.64 -19.43
CA ASP A 197 -12.14 20.55 -19.98
C ASP A 197 -11.60 22.00 -19.97
N MET A 198 -11.07 22.45 -18.85
CA MET A 198 -10.41 23.75 -18.72
C MET A 198 -9.20 23.88 -19.69
N LEU A 199 -8.37 22.84 -19.82
CA LEU A 199 -7.25 22.85 -20.77
C LEU A 199 -7.71 23.04 -22.22
N ASN A 200 -8.83 22.45 -22.61
CA ASN A 200 -9.43 22.65 -23.94
C ASN A 200 -9.99 24.07 -24.11
N GLU A 201 -10.58 24.66 -23.09
CA GLU A 201 -11.01 26.04 -23.08
C GLU A 201 -9.83 27.02 -23.23
N VAL A 202 -8.72 26.78 -22.48
CA VAL A 202 -7.48 27.54 -22.62
C VAL A 202 -6.99 27.48 -24.07
N ARG A 203 -6.93 26.32 -24.70
CA ARG A 203 -6.54 26.15 -26.10
C ARG A 203 -7.42 26.98 -27.04
N GLY A 204 -8.72 27.02 -26.80
CA GLY A 204 -9.67 27.82 -27.58
C GLY A 204 -9.47 29.32 -27.46
N HIS A 205 -8.85 29.82 -26.38
CA HIS A 205 -8.59 31.24 -26.13
C HIS A 205 -7.17 31.67 -26.49
N LEU A 206 -6.32 30.79 -26.98
CA LEU A 206 -4.98 31.13 -27.46
C LEU A 206 -5.06 31.90 -28.77
N THR A 207 -4.33 32.99 -28.84
CA THR A 207 -4.21 33.85 -30.04
C THR A 207 -2.73 34.17 -30.29
N ALA A 208 -2.44 34.88 -31.39
CA ALA A 208 -1.09 35.37 -31.64
C ALA A 208 -0.65 36.49 -30.66
N ASP A 209 -1.61 37.09 -29.96
CA ASP A 209 -1.32 38.15 -29.00
C ASP A 209 -0.80 37.59 -27.68
N ARG A 210 0.10 38.34 -27.03
CA ARG A 210 0.57 38.00 -25.70
C ARG A 210 -0.54 38.20 -24.68
N LYS A 211 -0.77 37.18 -23.83
CA LYS A 211 -1.72 37.21 -22.72
C LYS A 211 -1.05 36.65 -21.48
N SER A 212 -1.41 37.18 -20.32
CA SER A 212 -1.03 36.57 -19.04
C SER A 212 -1.97 35.41 -18.70
N ALA A 213 -1.57 34.59 -17.72
CA ALA A 213 -2.43 33.54 -17.19
C ALA A 213 -3.72 34.13 -16.59
N GLU A 214 -3.62 35.29 -15.94
CA GLU A 214 -4.75 36.03 -15.35
C GLU A 214 -5.72 36.52 -16.41
N ASP A 215 -5.23 37.01 -17.58
CA ASP A 215 -6.09 37.46 -18.67
C ASP A 215 -6.90 36.28 -19.25
N VAL A 216 -6.25 35.14 -19.45
CA VAL A 216 -6.91 33.92 -19.93
C VAL A 216 -7.88 33.39 -18.88
N ALA A 217 -7.48 33.32 -17.64
CA ALA A 217 -8.31 32.87 -16.51
C ALA A 217 -9.58 33.70 -16.37
N THR A 218 -9.45 35.05 -16.51
CA THR A 218 -10.59 35.95 -16.48
C THR A 218 -11.55 35.67 -17.63
N ALA A 219 -11.01 35.41 -18.85
CA ALA A 219 -11.83 35.15 -20.02
C ALA A 219 -12.64 33.87 -19.96
N ILE A 220 -12.08 32.81 -19.31
CA ILE A 220 -12.75 31.51 -19.17
C ILE A 220 -13.38 31.31 -17.79
N SER A 221 -13.29 32.30 -16.89
CA SER A 221 -13.84 32.25 -15.51
C SER A 221 -13.26 31.08 -14.67
N CYS A 222 -11.96 30.81 -14.83
CA CYS A 222 -11.25 29.78 -14.11
C CYS A 222 -10.24 30.35 -13.11
N ASP A 223 -9.68 29.51 -12.27
CA ASP A 223 -8.60 29.88 -11.35
C ASP A 223 -7.31 30.21 -12.10
N PRO A 224 -6.65 31.36 -11.82
CA PRO A 224 -5.42 31.75 -12.51
C PRO A 224 -4.24 30.78 -12.32
N GLU A 225 -4.12 30.12 -11.18
CA GLU A 225 -3.05 29.15 -10.91
C GLU A 225 -3.24 27.91 -11.78
N GLU A 226 -4.45 27.40 -11.90
CA GLU A 226 -4.76 26.25 -12.76
C GLU A 226 -4.51 26.59 -14.24
N VAL A 227 -4.91 27.79 -14.69
CA VAL A 227 -4.63 28.26 -16.05
C VAL A 227 -3.14 28.44 -16.30
N PHE A 228 -2.39 28.94 -15.34
CA PHE A 228 -0.93 29.02 -15.43
C PHE A 228 -0.31 27.63 -15.65
N HIS A 229 -0.70 26.62 -14.88
CA HIS A 229 -0.22 25.26 -15.06
C HIS A 229 -0.60 24.66 -16.41
N ALA A 230 -1.81 24.94 -16.89
CA ALA A 230 -2.24 24.54 -18.23
C ALA A 230 -1.36 25.17 -19.33
N LEU A 231 -1.10 26.48 -19.24
CA LEU A 231 -0.24 27.19 -20.21
C LEU A 231 1.21 26.70 -20.19
N VAL A 232 1.76 26.42 -19.01
CA VAL A 232 3.11 25.81 -18.87
C VAL A 232 3.15 24.42 -19.50
N HIS A 233 2.11 23.61 -19.29
CA HIS A 233 1.98 22.30 -19.94
C HIS A 233 1.97 22.43 -21.47
N LEU A 234 1.12 23.30 -22.02
CA LEU A 234 1.03 23.53 -23.45
C LEU A 234 2.35 24.07 -24.05
N ALA A 235 3.03 24.98 -23.36
CA ALA A 235 4.32 25.52 -23.77
C ALA A 235 5.42 24.45 -23.80
N SER A 236 5.44 23.60 -22.77
CA SER A 236 6.42 22.49 -22.70
C SER A 236 6.21 21.45 -23.81
N ASN A 237 5.00 21.35 -24.35
CA ASN A 237 4.65 20.49 -25.49
C ASN A 237 4.69 21.21 -26.85
N GLY A 238 5.13 22.48 -26.88
CA GLY A 238 5.32 23.23 -28.13
C GLY A 238 4.02 23.78 -28.75
N GLU A 239 2.91 23.75 -28.04
CA GLU A 239 1.64 24.28 -28.52
C GLU A 239 1.55 25.81 -28.40
N VAL A 240 2.31 26.40 -27.47
CA VAL A 240 2.44 27.85 -27.29
C VAL A 240 3.90 28.22 -26.98
N THR A 241 4.27 29.47 -27.23
CA THR A 241 5.51 30.05 -26.75
C THR A 241 5.26 30.91 -25.54
N HIS A 242 6.04 30.72 -24.47
CA HIS A 242 6.01 31.63 -23.33
C HIS A 242 7.29 32.47 -23.27
N SER A 243 7.17 33.71 -22.83
CA SER A 243 8.29 34.53 -22.39
C SER A 243 8.18 34.72 -20.88
N LEU A 244 9.27 34.41 -20.17
CA LEU A 244 9.41 34.82 -18.77
C LEU A 244 9.37 36.33 -18.66
#